data_d3eba13f96221c2630f2d76c82885077
#
_entry.id   d3eba13f96221c2630f2d76c82885077
#
_cell.length_a   1.000
_cell.length_b   1.000
_cell.length_c   1.000
_cell.angle_alpha   90.00
_cell.angle_beta   90.00
_cell.angle_gamma   90.00
#
_symmetry.space_group_name_H-M   'P 1'
#
loop_
_entity.id
_entity.type
_entity.pdbx_description
1 polymer ?
#
loop_
_entity_poly.entity_id
_entity_poly.type
_entity_poly.pdbx_seq_one_letter_code
_entity_poly.pdbx_strand_id
1 'polypeptide(L)'
;MALDTTNALVSLAEAKTFLKISASSEDSVIEDFINRASIWANDYTGRRLKSRSNSDVYDGDGSDILLLRDYPVNAVTSFQIVDEPVPLIIYEDFSLNAENGIIKTKNWRMITKGFQNVTITYTAGYSTPPETLKEAVLLYVGHLYRRQYADQKFGVQSETVGDRTTTYGSDDIIPKAKALLNPYRSERVLFSGF
;
A
#
# COMPACT_ATOMS: atom_id res chain seq x y z
N MET A 1 15.16 14.23 1.63
CA MET A 1 15.20 13.04 0.74
C MET A 1 14.23 13.31 -0.40
N ALA A 2 14.55 12.98 -1.66
CA ALA A 2 13.61 13.22 -2.77
C ALA A 2 12.36 12.34 -2.65
N LEU A 3 11.24 12.79 -3.23
CA LEU A 3 9.99 12.04 -3.25
C LEU A 3 10.17 10.71 -4.01
N ASP A 4 9.83 9.61 -3.36
CA ASP A 4 9.81 8.29 -4.00
C ASP A 4 8.55 8.14 -4.85
N THR A 5 8.65 8.48 -6.13
CA THR A 5 7.54 8.44 -7.07
C THR A 5 6.97 7.03 -7.28
N THR A 6 7.73 5.99 -6.94
CA THR A 6 7.30 4.58 -7.07
C THR A 6 6.32 4.18 -5.97
N ASN A 7 6.50 4.72 -4.77
CA ASN A 7 5.70 4.35 -3.60
C ASN A 7 4.78 5.48 -3.12
N ALA A 8 5.06 6.74 -3.47
CA ALA A 8 4.30 7.89 -2.98
C ALA A 8 2.83 7.82 -3.41
N LEU A 9 1.94 7.82 -2.42
CA LEU A 9 0.48 7.75 -2.60
C LEU A 9 -0.14 9.14 -2.74
N VAL A 10 0.56 10.17 -2.31
CA VAL A 10 0.17 11.58 -2.44
C VAL A 10 1.32 12.40 -2.99
N SER A 11 1.01 13.50 -3.64
CA SER A 11 1.99 14.45 -4.17
C SER A 11 2.43 15.46 -3.11
N LEU A 12 3.59 16.10 -3.33
CA LEU A 12 4.06 17.20 -2.50
C LEU A 12 3.02 18.35 -2.45
N ALA A 13 2.40 18.66 -3.58
CA ALA A 13 1.39 19.72 -3.67
C ALA A 13 0.16 19.42 -2.81
N GLU A 14 -0.34 18.17 -2.83
CA GLU A 14 -1.46 17.73 -1.98
C GLU A 14 -1.09 17.83 -0.50
N ALA A 15 0.10 17.38 -0.11
CA ALA A 15 0.58 17.46 1.27
C ALA A 15 0.74 18.91 1.75
N LYS A 16 1.32 19.79 0.92
CA LYS A 16 1.45 21.23 1.24
C LYS A 16 0.09 21.90 1.39
N THR A 17 -0.86 21.57 0.52
CA THR A 17 -2.24 22.09 0.61
C THR A 17 -2.90 21.64 1.91
N PHE A 18 -2.77 20.36 2.28
CA PHE A 18 -3.30 19.81 3.52
C PHE A 18 -2.68 20.47 4.76
N LEU A 19 -1.37 20.68 4.76
CA LEU A 19 -0.62 21.33 5.86
C LEU A 19 -0.77 22.86 5.87
N LYS A 20 -1.37 23.46 4.83
CA LYS A 20 -1.47 24.92 4.63
C LYS A 20 -0.11 25.61 4.57
N ILE A 21 0.87 24.99 3.91
CA ILE A 21 2.22 25.48 3.75
C ILE A 21 2.44 25.93 2.31
N SER A 22 2.96 27.14 2.12
CA SER A 22 3.30 27.65 0.78
C SER A 22 4.82 27.76 0.55
N ALA A 23 5.61 27.83 1.63
CA ALA A 23 7.07 27.95 1.56
C ALA A 23 7.71 26.68 0.96
N SER A 24 8.80 26.86 0.21
CA SER A 24 9.57 25.75 -0.38
C SER A 24 10.71 25.27 0.51
N SER A 25 11.01 26.01 1.59
CA SER A 25 12.11 25.66 2.50
C SER A 25 11.95 24.30 3.19
N GLU A 26 10.74 23.79 3.27
CA GLU A 26 10.40 22.54 3.96
C GLU A 26 10.05 21.38 2.99
N ASP A 27 10.15 21.62 1.69
CA ASP A 27 9.73 20.65 0.67
C ASP A 27 10.42 19.29 0.86
N SER A 28 11.73 19.27 1.09
CA SER A 28 12.50 18.03 1.29
C SER A 28 12.08 17.23 2.54
N VAL A 29 11.61 17.92 3.57
CA VAL A 29 11.14 17.31 4.81
C VAL A 29 9.74 16.74 4.60
N ILE A 30 8.87 17.48 3.91
CA ILE A 30 7.52 17.03 3.57
C ILE A 30 7.58 15.81 2.64
N GLU A 31 8.50 15.80 1.67
CA GLU A 31 8.74 14.62 0.81
C GLU A 31 9.16 13.38 1.61
N ASP A 32 10.04 13.54 2.60
CA ASP A 32 10.43 12.46 3.50
C ASP A 32 9.24 11.94 4.31
N PHE A 33 8.36 12.83 4.79
CA PHE A 33 7.14 12.42 5.48
C PHE A 33 6.15 11.69 4.57
N ILE A 34 6.02 12.11 3.31
CA ILE A 34 5.19 11.42 2.32
C ILE A 34 5.72 10.00 2.09
N ASN A 35 7.04 9.85 1.92
CA ASN A 35 7.68 8.56 1.73
C ASN A 35 7.41 7.62 2.93
N ARG A 36 7.63 8.10 4.15
CA ARG A 36 7.37 7.32 5.38
C ARG A 36 5.90 6.96 5.53
N ALA A 37 5.01 7.90 5.27
CA ALA A 37 3.57 7.67 5.38
C ALA A 37 3.08 6.65 4.34
N SER A 38 3.61 6.70 3.12
CA SER A 38 3.27 5.74 2.06
C SER A 38 3.78 4.33 2.36
N ILE A 39 5.00 4.21 2.89
CA ILE A 39 5.55 2.93 3.36
C ILE A 39 4.70 2.39 4.51
N TRP A 40 4.39 3.22 5.51
CA TRP A 40 3.54 2.82 6.61
C TRP A 40 2.15 2.32 6.15
N ALA A 41 1.55 2.96 5.15
CA ALA A 41 0.27 2.52 4.59
C ALA A 41 0.40 1.16 3.89
N ASN A 42 1.49 0.93 3.14
CA ASN A 42 1.79 -0.37 2.52
C ASN A 42 1.97 -1.47 3.58
N ASP A 43 2.75 -1.21 4.63
CA ASP A 43 3.01 -2.16 5.72
C ASP A 43 1.72 -2.50 6.48
N TYR A 44 0.90 -1.48 6.78
CA TYR A 44 -0.36 -1.68 7.48
C TYR A 44 -1.38 -2.49 6.66
N THR A 45 -1.43 -2.26 5.35
CA THR A 45 -2.35 -2.97 4.46
C THR A 45 -1.82 -4.34 3.99
N GLY A 46 -0.53 -4.59 4.17
CA GLY A 46 0.14 -5.83 3.75
C GLY A 46 0.26 -5.97 2.23
N ARG A 47 0.19 -4.87 1.49
CA ARG A 47 0.33 -4.87 0.02
C ARG A 47 0.86 -3.53 -0.52
N ARG A 48 1.34 -3.56 -1.74
CA ARG A 48 1.84 -2.37 -2.46
C ARG A 48 0.69 -1.63 -3.12
N LEU A 49 0.32 -0.47 -2.56
CA LEU A 49 -0.89 0.25 -2.97
C LEU A 49 -0.69 1.08 -4.25
N LYS A 50 0.51 1.63 -4.49
CA LYS A 50 0.81 2.39 -5.72
C LYS A 50 1.04 1.46 -6.89
N SER A 51 0.45 1.81 -8.04
CA SER A 51 0.58 1.03 -9.28
C SER A 51 2.03 0.91 -9.73
N ARG A 52 2.48 -0.32 -9.91
CA ARG A 52 3.80 -0.67 -10.43
C ARG A 52 3.83 -2.05 -11.07
N SER A 53 4.85 -2.30 -11.88
CA SER A 53 5.13 -3.64 -12.41
C SER A 53 5.79 -4.49 -11.34
N ASN A 54 5.32 -5.72 -11.20
CA ASN A 54 5.80 -6.73 -10.28
C ASN A 54 6.15 -7.99 -11.06
N SER A 55 7.20 -8.68 -10.62
CA SER A 55 7.51 -10.04 -11.07
C SER A 55 7.63 -10.90 -9.82
N ASP A 56 6.57 -11.64 -9.55
CA ASP A 56 6.45 -12.45 -8.34
C ASP A 56 6.52 -13.92 -8.67
N VAL A 57 7.11 -14.68 -7.75
CA VAL A 57 7.20 -16.14 -7.81
C VAL A 57 6.30 -16.74 -6.74
N TYR A 58 5.55 -17.76 -7.11
CA TYR A 58 4.60 -18.48 -6.25
C TYR A 58 4.86 -19.98 -6.26
N ASP A 59 4.42 -20.63 -5.22
CA ASP A 59 4.36 -22.09 -5.15
C ASP A 59 3.04 -22.55 -5.79
N GLY A 60 3.12 -23.55 -6.66
CA GLY A 60 1.91 -24.21 -7.15
C GLY A 60 1.37 -25.15 -6.09
N ASP A 61 0.08 -25.10 -5.83
CA ASP A 61 -0.61 -25.93 -4.82
C ASP A 61 -1.40 -27.10 -5.41
N GLY A 62 -1.48 -27.19 -6.72
CA GLY A 62 -2.27 -28.19 -7.44
C GLY A 62 -3.72 -27.74 -7.67
N SER A 63 -4.07 -26.49 -7.41
CA SER A 63 -5.39 -25.93 -7.69
C SER A 63 -5.47 -25.27 -9.06
N ASP A 64 -6.65 -24.83 -9.44
CA ASP A 64 -6.91 -24.00 -10.62
C ASP A 64 -6.95 -22.50 -10.32
N ILE A 65 -6.59 -22.10 -9.09
CA ILE A 65 -6.66 -20.73 -8.62
C ILE A 65 -5.28 -20.26 -8.13
N LEU A 66 -4.86 -19.05 -8.56
CA LEU A 66 -3.71 -18.35 -8.04
C LEU A 66 -4.14 -17.00 -7.46
N LEU A 67 -3.71 -16.72 -6.24
CA LEU A 67 -3.98 -15.47 -5.57
C LEU A 67 -2.77 -14.54 -5.65
N LEU A 68 -2.89 -13.44 -6.34
CA LEU A 68 -1.82 -12.44 -6.47
C LEU A 68 -1.66 -11.62 -5.18
N ARG A 69 -0.42 -11.25 -4.85
CA ARG A 69 -0.11 -10.48 -3.64
C ARG A 69 -0.67 -9.07 -3.70
N ASP A 70 -0.54 -8.42 -4.86
CA ASP A 70 -0.96 -7.04 -5.07
C ASP A 70 -2.19 -6.97 -5.99
N TYR A 71 -3.11 -6.11 -5.65
CA TYR A 71 -4.34 -5.82 -6.40
C TYR A 71 -4.80 -4.38 -6.08
N PRO A 72 -5.65 -3.73 -6.91
CA PRO A 72 -6.22 -4.24 -8.16
C PRO A 72 -5.14 -4.49 -9.21
N VAL A 73 -5.37 -5.48 -10.08
CA VAL A 73 -4.46 -5.81 -11.18
C VAL A 73 -4.86 -5.01 -12.41
N ASN A 74 -3.91 -4.24 -12.94
CA ASN A 74 -4.15 -3.43 -14.14
C ASN A 74 -3.88 -4.21 -15.43
N ALA A 75 -2.83 -5.05 -15.42
CA ALA A 75 -2.46 -5.90 -16.56
C ALA A 75 -1.61 -7.08 -16.09
N VAL A 76 -1.75 -8.21 -16.77
CA VAL A 76 -0.83 -9.36 -16.68
C VAL A 76 0.00 -9.38 -17.96
N THR A 77 1.32 -9.33 -17.81
CA THR A 77 2.27 -9.32 -18.93
C THR A 77 2.73 -10.74 -19.26
N SER A 78 2.96 -11.57 -18.26
CA SER A 78 3.40 -12.95 -18.44
C SER A 78 2.93 -13.81 -17.27
N PHE A 79 2.48 -15.03 -17.56
CA PHE A 79 2.16 -16.05 -16.58
C PHE A 79 2.79 -17.37 -17.04
N GLN A 80 3.82 -17.82 -16.34
CA GLN A 80 4.61 -18.99 -16.68
C GLN A 80 4.56 -20.01 -15.54
N ILE A 81 4.29 -21.26 -15.89
CA ILE A 81 4.47 -22.42 -15.01
C ILE A 81 5.69 -23.20 -15.53
N VAL A 82 6.59 -23.62 -14.64
CA VAL A 82 7.90 -24.21 -15.01
C VAL A 82 7.75 -25.39 -15.97
N ASP A 83 6.75 -26.24 -15.77
CA ASP A 83 6.55 -27.45 -16.58
C ASP A 83 5.79 -27.18 -17.89
N GLU A 84 5.36 -25.94 -18.14
CA GLU A 84 4.63 -25.56 -19.34
C GLU A 84 5.59 -24.99 -20.40
N PRO A 85 5.48 -25.44 -21.66
CA PRO A 85 6.41 -25.06 -22.72
C PRO A 85 6.31 -23.59 -23.15
N VAL A 86 5.14 -22.96 -22.91
CA VAL A 86 4.86 -21.56 -23.27
C VAL A 86 4.12 -20.84 -22.17
N PRO A 87 4.28 -19.49 -22.03
CA PRO A 87 3.48 -18.71 -21.10
C PRO A 87 1.99 -18.82 -21.40
N LEU A 88 1.17 -18.81 -20.34
CA LEU A 88 -0.28 -18.84 -20.43
C LEU A 88 -0.83 -17.51 -20.96
N ILE A 89 -1.86 -17.58 -21.80
CA ILE A 89 -2.49 -16.44 -22.45
C ILE A 89 -3.77 -16.05 -21.68
N ILE A 90 -3.87 -14.75 -21.34
CA ILE A 90 -5.07 -14.22 -20.67
C ILE A 90 -6.31 -14.40 -21.56
N TYR A 91 -7.44 -14.75 -20.95
CA TYR A 91 -8.73 -15.08 -21.57
C TYR A 91 -8.77 -16.37 -22.38
N GLU A 92 -7.67 -16.93 -22.83
CA GLU A 92 -7.60 -18.26 -23.44
C GLU A 92 -7.36 -19.34 -22.39
N ASP A 93 -6.24 -19.23 -21.68
CA ASP A 93 -5.80 -20.20 -20.69
C ASP A 93 -6.27 -19.88 -19.27
N PHE A 94 -6.50 -18.61 -18.95
CA PHE A 94 -6.95 -18.18 -17.64
C PHE A 94 -7.88 -16.95 -17.69
N SER A 95 -8.62 -16.76 -16.62
CA SER A 95 -9.41 -15.56 -16.35
C SER A 95 -8.86 -14.85 -15.13
N LEU A 96 -9.00 -13.52 -15.13
CA LEU A 96 -8.51 -12.63 -14.07
C LEU A 96 -9.69 -11.87 -13.45
N ASN A 97 -9.85 -11.99 -12.12
CA ASN A 97 -10.60 -11.03 -11.34
C ASN A 97 -9.62 -9.93 -10.90
N ALA A 98 -9.61 -8.83 -11.64
CA ALA A 98 -8.64 -7.75 -11.47
C ALA A 98 -8.77 -7.04 -10.11
N GLU A 99 -9.99 -6.86 -9.61
CA GLU A 99 -10.25 -6.16 -8.34
C GLU A 99 -9.65 -6.91 -7.14
N ASN A 100 -9.75 -8.24 -7.15
CA ASN A 100 -9.31 -9.07 -6.03
C ASN A 100 -7.97 -9.78 -6.29
N GLY A 101 -7.38 -9.61 -7.50
CA GLY A 101 -6.14 -10.26 -7.87
C GLY A 101 -6.24 -11.79 -7.88
N ILE A 102 -7.37 -12.33 -8.35
CA ILE A 102 -7.59 -13.77 -8.43
C ILE A 102 -7.45 -14.20 -9.89
N ILE A 103 -6.52 -15.11 -10.14
CA ILE A 103 -6.39 -15.80 -11.42
C ILE A 103 -7.04 -17.18 -11.29
N LYS A 104 -7.85 -17.54 -12.28
CA LYS A 104 -8.39 -18.88 -12.41
C LYS A 104 -8.05 -19.44 -13.77
N THR A 105 -7.36 -20.57 -13.80
CA THR A 105 -7.05 -21.31 -15.04
C THR A 105 -8.31 -21.92 -15.64
N LYS A 106 -8.30 -22.11 -16.96
CA LYS A 106 -9.43 -22.68 -17.71
C LYS A 106 -9.12 -24.11 -18.16
N ASN A 107 -10.14 -24.77 -18.72
CA ASN A 107 -10.02 -26.09 -19.35
C ASN A 107 -9.46 -27.17 -18.42
N TRP A 108 -9.84 -27.12 -17.13
CA TRP A 108 -9.40 -28.08 -16.11
C TRP A 108 -7.86 -28.11 -15.90
N ARG A 109 -7.16 -27.09 -16.38
CA ARG A 109 -5.73 -26.95 -16.17
C ARG A 109 -5.47 -26.65 -14.70
N MET A 110 -4.69 -27.51 -14.06
CA MET A 110 -4.22 -27.31 -12.68
C MET A 110 -2.86 -26.65 -12.69
N ILE A 111 -2.61 -25.76 -11.74
CA ILE A 111 -1.28 -25.23 -11.48
C ILE A 111 -0.48 -26.33 -10.79
N THR A 112 0.49 -26.92 -11.50
CA THR A 112 1.27 -28.08 -11.00
C THR A 112 1.81 -27.76 -9.60
N LYS A 113 1.65 -28.71 -8.67
CA LYS A 113 2.20 -28.58 -7.31
C LYS A 113 3.72 -28.54 -7.34
N GLY A 114 4.30 -27.49 -6.74
CA GLY A 114 5.76 -27.35 -6.71
C GLY A 114 6.21 -26.10 -5.97
N PHE A 115 7.47 -26.07 -5.59
CA PHE A 115 8.09 -24.93 -4.92
C PHE A 115 8.64 -23.95 -5.96
N GLN A 116 8.23 -22.69 -5.86
CA GLN A 116 8.65 -21.59 -6.75
C GLN A 116 8.52 -21.90 -8.26
N ASN A 117 7.51 -22.65 -8.63
CA ASN A 117 7.32 -23.14 -10.00
C ASN A 117 6.36 -22.27 -10.84
N VAL A 118 5.84 -21.19 -10.27
CA VAL A 118 4.94 -20.26 -10.96
C VAL A 118 5.56 -18.88 -10.95
N THR A 119 5.80 -18.30 -12.12
CA THR A 119 6.28 -16.91 -12.27
C THR A 119 5.24 -16.08 -12.97
N ILE A 120 4.87 -14.96 -12.40
CA ILE A 120 3.93 -14.04 -13.01
C ILE A 120 4.47 -12.60 -12.98
N THR A 121 4.43 -11.95 -14.16
CA THR A 121 4.74 -10.53 -14.31
C THR A 121 3.46 -9.77 -14.57
N TYR A 122 3.16 -8.81 -13.71
CA TYR A 122 1.91 -8.08 -13.78
C TYR A 122 2.07 -6.66 -13.23
N THR A 123 1.16 -5.77 -13.62
CA THR A 123 1.05 -4.43 -13.07
C THR A 123 -0.14 -4.39 -12.14
N ALA A 124 0.08 -3.98 -10.89
CA ALA A 124 -0.99 -3.89 -9.89
C ALA A 124 -0.83 -2.67 -9.00
N GLY A 125 -1.91 -2.32 -8.32
CA GLY A 125 -2.03 -1.15 -7.46
C GLY A 125 -2.81 -0.02 -8.14
N TYR A 126 -3.04 1.05 -7.38
CA TYR A 126 -3.81 2.19 -7.86
C TYR A 126 -2.92 3.15 -8.66
N SER A 127 -3.24 3.38 -9.93
CA SER A 127 -2.62 4.44 -10.75
C SER A 127 -2.97 5.82 -10.18
N THR A 128 -4.23 5.99 -9.80
CA THR A 128 -4.72 7.14 -9.03
C THR A 128 -5.26 6.60 -7.70
N PRO A 129 -4.55 6.83 -6.57
CA PRO A 129 -5.03 6.37 -5.27
C PRO A 129 -6.41 6.97 -4.94
N PRO A 130 -7.36 6.18 -4.39
CA PRO A 130 -8.64 6.68 -3.91
C PRO A 130 -8.47 7.78 -2.86
N GLU A 131 -9.41 8.72 -2.80
CA GLU A 131 -9.33 9.87 -1.88
C GLU A 131 -9.26 9.44 -0.40
N THR A 132 -9.97 8.38 -0.01
CA THR A 132 -9.89 7.83 1.35
C THR A 132 -8.49 7.32 1.71
N LEU A 133 -7.80 6.75 0.73
CA LEU A 133 -6.41 6.29 0.89
C LEU A 133 -5.45 7.49 1.01
N LYS A 134 -5.64 8.51 0.15
CA LYS A 134 -4.88 9.75 0.23
C LYS A 134 -5.08 10.46 1.57
N GLU A 135 -6.33 10.54 2.04
CA GLU A 135 -6.66 11.13 3.33
C GLU A 135 -5.93 10.43 4.48
N ALA A 136 -5.91 9.10 4.50
CA ALA A 136 -5.20 8.34 5.52
C ALA A 136 -3.70 8.67 5.55
N VAL A 137 -3.07 8.77 4.36
CA VAL A 137 -1.65 9.13 4.22
C VAL A 137 -1.42 10.57 4.66
N LEU A 138 -2.28 11.53 4.24
CA LEU A 138 -2.18 12.95 4.62
C LEU A 138 -2.35 13.15 6.12
N LEU A 139 -3.24 12.42 6.78
CA LEU A 139 -3.38 12.44 8.23
C LEU A 139 -2.06 12.01 8.91
N TYR A 140 -1.42 10.95 8.40
CA TYR A 140 -0.15 10.50 8.96
C TYR A 140 1.00 11.48 8.68
N VAL A 141 1.05 12.09 7.49
CA VAL A 141 1.97 13.20 7.17
C VAL A 141 1.77 14.36 8.14
N GLY A 142 0.52 14.76 8.40
CA GLY A 142 0.19 15.81 9.35
C GLY A 142 0.62 15.48 10.79
N HIS A 143 0.50 14.21 11.18
CA HIS A 143 1.02 13.72 12.46
C HIS A 143 2.55 13.87 12.55
N LEU A 144 3.29 13.40 11.53
CA LEU A 144 4.74 13.52 11.49
C LEU A 144 5.22 14.98 11.49
N TYR A 145 4.53 15.82 10.70
CA TYR A 145 4.84 17.25 10.64
C TYR A 145 4.63 17.94 11.99
N ARG A 146 3.48 17.71 12.61
CA ARG A 146 3.19 18.28 13.95
C ARG A 146 4.22 17.83 14.97
N ARG A 147 4.56 16.56 14.97
CA ARG A 147 5.54 15.96 15.87
C ARG A 147 6.92 16.58 15.73
N GLN A 148 7.32 16.98 14.52
CA GLN A 148 8.64 17.60 14.28
C GLN A 148 8.66 19.11 14.56
N TYR A 149 7.58 19.82 14.25
CA TYR A 149 7.57 21.29 14.25
C TYR A 149 6.71 21.92 15.34
N ALA A 150 5.62 21.29 15.75
CA ALA A 150 4.69 21.86 16.72
C ALA A 150 4.91 21.39 18.15
N ASP A 151 5.44 20.18 18.34
CA ASP A 151 5.62 19.57 19.65
C ASP A 151 7.09 19.32 19.97
N GLN A 152 7.80 20.35 20.46
CA GLN A 152 9.04 20.12 21.20
C GLN A 152 8.78 19.39 22.54
N LYS A 153 7.49 19.13 22.88
CA LYS A 153 7.03 18.48 24.12
C LYS A 153 6.51 17.08 23.84
N PHE A 154 7.41 16.25 23.32
CA PHE A 154 7.10 14.85 23.04
C PHE A 154 6.71 14.08 24.32
N GLY A 155 5.50 13.51 24.33
CA GLY A 155 5.01 12.70 25.45
C GLY A 155 4.30 13.47 26.58
N VAL A 156 4.15 14.80 26.47
CA VAL A 156 3.38 15.59 27.45
C VAL A 156 1.90 15.58 27.07
N GLN A 157 1.09 14.92 27.90
CA GLN A 157 -0.37 14.87 27.71
C GLN A 157 -1.08 16.13 28.21
N SER A 158 -0.50 16.80 29.21
CA SER A 158 -1.02 18.08 29.71
C SER A 158 0.10 18.88 30.32
N GLU A 159 0.03 20.19 30.16
CA GLU A 159 0.93 21.16 30.79
C GLU A 159 0.11 22.16 31.59
N THR A 160 0.49 22.35 32.83
CA THR A 160 -0.11 23.39 33.69
C THR A 160 0.89 24.50 33.92
N VAL A 161 0.58 25.70 33.43
CA VAL A 161 1.37 26.90 33.68
C VAL A 161 0.49 27.89 34.44
N GLY A 162 0.75 28.01 35.75
CA GLY A 162 -0.08 28.82 36.64
C GLY A 162 -1.49 28.19 36.77
N ASP A 163 -2.51 28.98 36.54
CA ASP A 163 -3.93 28.59 36.64
C ASP A 163 -4.51 28.01 35.32
N ARG A 164 -3.67 27.83 34.31
CA ARG A 164 -4.05 27.40 32.97
C ARG A 164 -3.51 26.00 32.67
N THR A 165 -4.41 25.04 32.62
CA THR A 165 -4.08 23.67 32.17
C THR A 165 -4.39 23.56 30.67
N THR A 166 -3.39 23.28 29.86
CA THR A 166 -3.53 22.96 28.43
C THR A 166 -3.42 21.45 28.28
N THR A 167 -4.53 20.80 27.96
CA THR A 167 -4.54 19.38 27.64
C THR A 167 -4.28 19.23 26.15
N TYR A 168 -3.19 18.56 25.79
CA TYR A 168 -2.92 18.18 24.41
C TYR A 168 -3.74 16.90 24.16
N GLY A 169 -4.67 16.96 23.19
CA GLY A 169 -5.50 15.81 22.85
C GLY A 169 -4.64 14.60 22.49
N SER A 170 -5.03 13.44 22.99
CA SER A 170 -4.43 12.18 22.57
C SER A 170 -4.43 12.10 21.05
N ASP A 171 -3.32 11.59 20.48
CA ASP A 171 -3.16 11.48 19.03
C ASP A 171 -4.12 10.44 18.42
N ASP A 172 -5.41 10.79 18.32
CA ASP A 172 -6.43 9.96 17.66
C ASP A 172 -6.26 9.93 16.13
N ILE A 173 -5.24 10.61 15.61
CA ILE A 173 -4.93 10.66 14.17
C ILE A 173 -4.55 9.30 13.63
N ILE A 174 -3.70 8.56 14.34
CA ILE A 174 -3.25 7.22 13.90
C ILE A 174 -4.43 6.22 13.87
N PRO A 175 -5.28 6.10 14.89
CA PRO A 175 -6.48 5.28 14.82
C PRO A 175 -7.42 5.65 13.67
N LYS A 176 -7.64 6.94 13.42
CA LYS A 176 -8.45 7.41 12.27
C LYS A 176 -7.83 7.02 10.94
N ALA A 177 -6.54 7.25 10.76
CA ALA A 177 -5.83 6.87 9.54
C ALA A 177 -5.89 5.35 9.31
N LYS A 178 -5.72 4.54 10.36
CA LYS A 178 -5.90 3.07 10.29
C LYS A 178 -7.31 2.67 9.91
N ALA A 179 -8.34 3.33 10.46
CA ALA A 179 -9.74 3.06 10.11
C ALA A 179 -10.00 3.27 8.62
N LEU A 180 -9.44 4.33 8.02
CA LEU A 180 -9.51 4.60 6.58
C LEU A 180 -8.76 3.57 5.74
N LEU A 181 -7.69 2.96 6.27
CA LEU A 181 -6.90 1.94 5.58
C LEU A 181 -7.50 0.53 5.71
N ASN A 182 -8.36 0.27 6.67
CA ASN A 182 -8.93 -1.06 6.90
C ASN A 182 -9.56 -1.72 5.66
N PRO A 183 -10.35 -1.01 4.82
CA PRO A 183 -10.92 -1.60 3.61
C PRO A 183 -9.87 -2.06 2.59
N TYR A 184 -8.64 -1.54 2.69
CA TYR A 184 -7.52 -1.83 1.79
C TYR A 184 -6.60 -2.93 2.30
N ARG A 185 -6.83 -3.46 3.49
CA ARG A 185 -6.00 -4.54 4.05
C ARG A 185 -6.13 -5.82 3.23
N SER A 186 -4.99 -6.47 3.03
CA SER A 186 -4.98 -7.81 2.48
C SER A 186 -5.47 -8.80 3.55
N GLU A 187 -6.59 -9.46 3.31
CA GLU A 187 -7.07 -10.56 4.19
C GLU A 187 -6.12 -11.78 4.17
N ARG A 188 -5.22 -11.84 3.19
CA ARG A 188 -4.29 -12.97 2.96
C ARG A 188 -3.16 -13.04 3.97
N VAL A 189 -2.85 -11.93 4.67
CA VAL A 189 -1.82 -11.90 5.73
C VAL A 189 -2.22 -12.77 6.92
N LEU A 190 -3.51 -13.08 7.08
CA LEU A 190 -4.01 -13.88 8.18
C LEU A 190 -3.82 -15.39 7.99
N PHE A 191 -3.43 -15.85 6.78
CA PHE A 191 -3.27 -17.27 6.44
C PHE A 191 -1.81 -17.72 6.26
N SER A 192 -0.82 -16.85 6.51
CA SER A 192 0.60 -17.20 6.38
C SER A 192 1.22 -17.81 7.66
N GLY A 193 0.41 -18.37 8.53
CA GLY A 193 0.81 -18.97 9.78
C GLY A 193 0.48 -20.46 9.89
N PHE A 194 0.96 -21.27 8.93
CA PHE A 194 1.05 -22.72 9.10
C PHE A 194 2.29 -23.23 8.34
#